data_0bc6d969d3057d3557b01151d03352c1
#
_entry.id   0bc6d969d3057d3557b01151d03352c1
#
_cell.length_a   1.000
_cell.length_b   1.000
_cell.length_c   1.000
_cell.angle_alpha   90.00
_cell.angle_beta   90.00
_cell.angle_gamma   90.00
#
_symmetry.space_group_name_H-M   'P 1'
#
loop_
_entity.id
_entity.type
_entity.pdbx_description
1 polymer ?
#
loop_
_entity_poly.entity_id
_entity_poly.type
_entity_poly.pdbx_seq_one_letter_code
_entity_poly.pdbx_strand_id
1 'polypeptide(L)'
;MTEWVEGHTEEAYGGPSDAEEDPYLVAANELELADGGGEADASELTRREEYIVHKLRTSTTVEALAEDLGIRPSMVGAHLRNLRERGFEVYADEESETVGIENAGTLRSSEDIGQRTRKANQWWQKRHDALVRQFRGLDVPDTEMPAKKGREDWVIHLTDIHAGDFVRDQTGEVVYSTDQIPAVLDYITDKAIGLAKHHDAEYDTCHLLWGGDLVTSEGIYEGQHEDIDAYLDKQVETLREPLYRQIKRLATAFDTLNIVAKSGNHGEQRASGKSKQANSDLILYKDVRHTVATLQQEAGMLENVRFRIGEAKNYRSFPLRGGKLKGHLRHGQHRRPQAETSARKKEWLSTLQQHDFDVAYMGHYHISGLVPWDGPPIVVTGSPKPAGEFVERIGEGVPSEYQTMASCHGITDKGMTAFYPIDSRDF
;
A
#
# COMPACT_ATOMS: atom_id res chain seq x y z
N MET A 1 -14.05 10.25 -30.41
CA MET A 1 -13.07 10.43 -31.48
C MET A 1 -12.44 11.79 -31.27
N THR A 2 -11.11 11.76 -31.18
CA THR A 2 -10.22 12.90 -31.35
C THR A 2 -10.44 14.13 -30.47
N GLU A 3 -9.60 14.20 -29.45
CA GLU A 3 -8.90 15.40 -28.94
C GLU A 3 -8.22 15.07 -27.61
N TRP A 4 -7.24 14.21 -27.69
CA TRP A 4 -6.38 13.89 -26.55
C TRP A 4 -4.93 13.70 -26.99
N VAL A 5 -4.41 14.61 -27.77
CA VAL A 5 -2.97 14.66 -28.04
C VAL A 5 -2.59 16.11 -28.36
N GLU A 6 -2.61 16.99 -27.40
CA GLU A 6 -1.78 18.21 -27.43
C GLU A 6 -1.83 18.81 -26.02
N GLY A 7 -0.76 18.65 -25.26
CA GLY A 7 -0.65 19.32 -23.95
C GLY A 7 0.24 18.66 -22.93
N HIS A 8 1.08 17.72 -23.29
CA HIS A 8 2.19 17.33 -22.42
C HIS A 8 3.43 18.11 -22.82
N THR A 9 3.44 19.35 -22.41
CA THR A 9 4.67 20.13 -22.30
C THR A 9 5.56 19.53 -21.21
N GLU A 10 6.85 19.74 -21.29
CA GLU A 10 7.89 19.25 -20.36
C GLU A 10 7.66 19.56 -18.86
N GLU A 11 6.60 20.27 -18.52
CA GLU A 11 6.18 20.61 -17.15
C GLU A 11 5.49 19.45 -16.38
N ALA A 12 5.16 18.33 -17.02
CA ALA A 12 4.45 17.22 -16.39
C ALA A 12 5.37 16.23 -15.63
N TYR A 13 6.67 16.36 -15.74
CA TYR A 13 7.63 15.66 -14.90
C TYR A 13 8.28 16.68 -13.99
N GLY A 14 7.83 16.74 -12.74
CA GLY A 14 8.32 17.65 -11.71
C GLY A 14 9.80 17.50 -11.39
N GLY A 15 10.62 17.94 -12.34
CA GLY A 15 11.91 18.47 -12.02
C GLY A 15 11.71 19.87 -11.40
N PRO A 16 12.60 20.35 -10.55
CA PRO A 16 12.46 21.66 -9.95
C PRO A 16 12.26 22.69 -11.07
N SER A 17 11.08 23.33 -11.07
CA SER A 17 10.67 24.32 -12.07
C SER A 17 11.54 25.59 -12.03
N ASP A 18 12.34 25.73 -10.99
CA ASP A 18 13.22 26.86 -10.80
C ASP A 18 14.68 26.40 -10.92
N ALA A 19 15.16 26.42 -12.14
CA ALA A 19 16.55 26.19 -12.48
C ALA A 19 17.52 27.16 -11.76
N GLU A 20 17.03 28.14 -11.01
CA GLU A 20 17.81 29.04 -10.16
C GLU A 20 18.38 28.33 -8.91
N GLU A 21 17.91 27.13 -8.58
CA GLU A 21 18.30 26.41 -7.36
C GLU A 21 19.23 25.19 -7.59
N ASP A 22 19.47 24.78 -8.82
CA ASP A 22 20.39 23.68 -9.12
C ASP A 22 21.85 24.16 -9.14
N PRO A 23 22.73 23.65 -8.25
CA PRO A 23 24.12 24.12 -8.17
C PRO A 23 24.94 23.88 -9.44
N TYR A 24 24.60 22.86 -10.22
CA TYR A 24 25.22 22.59 -11.51
C TYR A 24 24.78 23.61 -12.57
N LEU A 25 23.54 24.09 -12.48
CA LEU A 25 22.97 25.05 -13.40
C LEU A 25 23.35 26.50 -13.01
N VAL A 26 23.51 26.81 -11.72
CA VAL A 26 24.03 28.12 -11.26
C VAL A 26 25.49 28.30 -11.68
N ALA A 27 26.31 27.26 -11.64
CA ALA A 27 27.69 27.32 -12.13
C ALA A 27 27.78 27.52 -13.65
N ALA A 28 26.79 27.04 -14.43
CA ALA A 28 26.70 27.23 -15.87
C ALA A 28 26.23 28.64 -16.27
N ASN A 29 25.37 29.27 -15.49
CA ASN A 29 24.82 30.61 -15.78
C ASN A 29 25.81 31.77 -15.66
N GLU A 30 26.87 31.58 -14.90
CA GLU A 30 27.88 32.61 -14.73
C GLU A 30 29.05 32.46 -15.73
N LEU A 31 28.96 31.52 -16.70
CA LEU A 31 29.93 31.43 -17.81
C LEU A 31 29.59 32.53 -18.84
N GLU A 32 29.98 33.78 -18.56
CA GLU A 32 30.25 34.75 -19.62
C GLU A 32 31.36 34.19 -20.51
N LEU A 33 31.04 33.88 -21.74
CA LEU A 33 32.04 33.58 -22.75
C LEU A 33 32.91 34.81 -22.90
N ALA A 34 34.20 34.69 -22.63
CA ALA A 34 35.11 35.81 -22.80
C ALA A 34 35.14 36.17 -24.31
N ASP A 35 34.96 37.46 -24.62
CA ASP A 35 35.11 38.01 -25.92
C ASP A 35 36.52 37.71 -26.47
N GLY A 36 36.63 36.75 -27.34
CA GLY A 36 37.88 36.27 -27.95
C GLY A 36 37.64 35.77 -29.38
N GLY A 37 37.49 36.68 -30.28
CA GLY A 37 37.97 36.55 -31.67
C GLY A 37 37.29 35.51 -32.57
N GLY A 38 36.05 35.12 -32.35
CA GLY A 38 35.25 34.32 -33.28
C GLY A 38 33.88 34.93 -33.44
N GLU A 39 33.33 34.91 -34.66
CA GLU A 39 31.96 35.42 -34.99
C GLU A 39 30.82 34.57 -34.40
N ALA A 40 31.08 33.68 -33.44
CA ALA A 40 30.02 32.83 -32.85
C ALA A 40 29.21 33.60 -31.81
N ASP A 41 27.88 33.64 -32.01
CA ASP A 41 26.96 34.32 -31.12
C ASP A 41 26.61 33.44 -29.92
N ALA A 42 27.16 33.81 -28.79
CA ALA A 42 26.95 33.12 -27.48
C ALA A 42 25.86 33.79 -26.63
N SER A 43 25.27 34.92 -27.09
CA SER A 43 24.37 35.73 -26.26
C SER A 43 22.99 35.11 -26.01
N GLU A 44 22.64 34.03 -26.70
CA GLU A 44 21.36 33.33 -26.58
C GLU A 44 21.50 31.80 -26.42
N LEU A 45 22.64 31.32 -25.86
CA LEU A 45 22.79 29.90 -25.62
C LEU A 45 21.91 29.47 -24.45
N THR A 46 21.25 28.34 -24.62
CA THR A 46 20.61 27.67 -23.50
C THR A 46 21.65 27.11 -22.52
N ARG A 47 21.30 26.92 -21.28
CA ARG A 47 22.19 26.35 -20.26
C ARG A 47 22.79 24.99 -20.68
N ARG A 48 22.04 24.17 -21.42
CA ARG A 48 22.54 22.90 -21.96
C ARG A 48 23.57 23.13 -23.08
N GLU A 49 23.33 24.08 -23.94
CA GLU A 49 24.28 24.44 -24.99
C GLU A 49 25.56 25.04 -24.42
N GLU A 50 25.50 25.89 -23.41
CA GLU A 50 26.67 26.38 -22.70
C GLU A 50 27.48 25.25 -22.09
N TYR A 51 26.83 24.26 -21.45
CA TYR A 51 27.49 23.08 -20.92
C TYR A 51 28.13 22.24 -22.03
N ILE A 52 27.43 22.03 -23.13
CA ILE A 52 27.93 21.30 -24.29
C ILE A 52 29.17 22.03 -24.88
N VAL A 53 29.09 23.35 -25.10
CA VAL A 53 30.26 24.16 -25.55
C VAL A 53 31.42 24.00 -24.63
N HIS A 54 31.23 24.03 -23.32
CA HIS A 54 32.28 23.82 -22.33
C HIS A 54 32.94 22.44 -22.46
N LYS A 55 32.16 21.37 -22.59
CA LYS A 55 32.69 20.01 -22.74
C LYS A 55 33.40 19.76 -24.08
N LEU A 56 32.86 20.33 -25.15
CA LEU A 56 33.44 20.19 -26.50
C LEU A 56 34.86 20.79 -26.64
N ARG A 57 35.29 21.69 -25.75
CA ARG A 57 36.63 22.25 -25.73
C ARG A 57 37.73 21.24 -25.41
N THR A 58 37.39 20.13 -24.77
CA THR A 58 38.34 19.04 -24.47
C THR A 58 38.06 17.78 -25.25
N SER A 59 37.32 17.88 -26.33
CA SER A 59 36.78 16.77 -27.12
C SER A 59 36.17 15.65 -26.29
N THR A 60 34.98 15.23 -26.64
CA THR A 60 34.22 14.21 -25.90
C THR A 60 33.33 13.43 -26.88
N THR A 61 32.74 12.31 -26.45
CA THR A 61 31.84 11.55 -27.29
C THR A 61 30.39 12.06 -27.13
N VAL A 62 29.54 11.83 -28.13
CA VAL A 62 28.11 12.16 -28.07
C VAL A 62 27.43 11.37 -26.97
N GLU A 63 27.85 10.13 -26.75
CA GLU A 63 27.33 9.24 -25.68
C GLU A 63 27.66 9.78 -24.31
N ALA A 64 28.91 10.23 -24.10
CA ALA A 64 29.32 10.81 -22.80
C ALA A 64 28.57 12.12 -22.50
N LEU A 65 28.34 12.97 -23.50
CA LEU A 65 27.51 14.16 -23.34
C LEU A 65 26.05 13.81 -23.04
N ALA A 66 25.52 12.77 -23.66
CA ALA A 66 24.16 12.30 -23.44
C ALA A 66 23.98 11.76 -22.01
N GLU A 67 24.96 11.01 -21.51
CA GLU A 67 25.01 10.49 -20.15
C GLU A 67 25.10 11.63 -19.12
N ASP A 68 26.03 12.55 -19.30
CA ASP A 68 26.25 13.71 -18.42
C ASP A 68 24.99 14.60 -18.29
N LEU A 69 24.25 14.77 -19.39
CA LEU A 69 23.06 15.61 -19.46
C LEU A 69 21.76 14.84 -19.14
N GLY A 70 21.81 13.51 -19.01
CA GLY A 70 20.62 12.69 -18.80
C GLY A 70 19.64 12.71 -19.99
N ILE A 71 20.13 12.90 -21.23
CA ILE A 71 19.31 12.98 -22.44
C ILE A 71 19.72 11.91 -23.47
N ARG A 72 18.91 11.73 -24.52
CA ARG A 72 19.26 10.78 -25.58
C ARG A 72 20.36 11.35 -26.50
N PRO A 73 21.25 10.50 -27.07
CA PRO A 73 22.26 10.92 -28.04
C PRO A 73 21.72 11.74 -29.21
N SER A 74 20.50 11.42 -29.68
CA SER A 74 19.84 12.19 -30.74
C SER A 74 19.52 13.65 -30.37
N MET A 75 19.28 13.91 -29.08
CA MET A 75 19.07 15.28 -28.57
C MET A 75 20.38 16.05 -28.48
N VAL A 76 21.47 15.40 -28.10
CA VAL A 76 22.83 15.99 -28.18
C VAL A 76 23.11 16.41 -29.63
N GLY A 77 22.82 15.52 -30.59
CA GLY A 77 22.97 15.83 -32.02
C GLY A 77 22.13 17.05 -32.47
N ALA A 78 20.96 17.27 -31.90
CA ALA A 78 20.16 18.48 -32.16
C ALA A 78 20.84 19.74 -31.59
N HIS A 79 21.35 19.71 -30.39
CA HIS A 79 22.09 20.82 -29.77
C HIS A 79 23.38 21.14 -30.56
N LEU A 80 24.11 20.15 -31.04
CA LEU A 80 25.31 20.37 -31.88
C LEU A 80 24.96 21.04 -33.20
N ARG A 81 23.82 20.72 -33.81
CA ARG A 81 23.34 21.44 -35.02
C ARG A 81 22.99 22.89 -34.71
N ASN A 82 22.27 23.14 -33.61
CA ASN A 82 21.94 24.51 -33.19
C ASN A 82 23.20 25.35 -32.96
N LEU A 83 24.24 24.77 -32.34
CA LEU A 83 25.52 25.46 -32.12
C LEU A 83 26.20 25.80 -33.46
N ARG A 84 26.18 24.89 -34.46
CA ARG A 84 26.71 25.17 -35.79
C ARG A 84 25.92 26.28 -36.49
N GLU A 85 24.59 26.31 -36.38
CA GLU A 85 23.75 27.37 -36.92
C GLU A 85 24.03 28.74 -36.32
N ARG A 86 24.55 28.74 -35.06
CA ARG A 86 24.97 29.97 -34.36
C ARG A 86 26.44 30.35 -34.60
N GLY A 87 27.10 29.70 -35.56
CA GLY A 87 28.44 30.04 -35.97
C GLY A 87 29.58 29.32 -35.17
N PHE A 88 29.22 28.37 -34.29
CA PHE A 88 30.25 27.56 -33.60
C PHE A 88 30.82 26.50 -34.56
N GLU A 89 32.14 26.42 -34.64
CA GLU A 89 32.87 25.44 -35.46
C GLU A 89 32.97 24.09 -34.76
N VAL A 90 31.82 23.35 -34.71
CA VAL A 90 31.74 22.00 -34.11
C VAL A 90 32.21 20.97 -35.13
N TYR A 91 33.30 20.27 -34.82
CA TYR A 91 33.84 19.19 -35.64
C TYR A 91 33.57 17.82 -35.02
N ALA A 92 33.61 16.80 -35.83
CA ALA A 92 33.59 15.40 -35.42
C ALA A 92 34.86 14.73 -36.00
N ASP A 93 35.56 13.99 -35.13
CA ASP A 93 36.69 13.17 -35.53
C ASP A 93 36.19 11.71 -35.63
N GLU A 94 36.14 11.20 -36.86
CA GLU A 94 35.66 9.86 -37.16
C GLU A 94 36.60 8.75 -36.66
N GLU A 95 37.91 9.02 -36.50
CA GLU A 95 38.86 8.02 -36.02
C GLU A 95 38.75 7.81 -34.49
N SER A 96 38.52 8.89 -33.75
CA SER A 96 38.37 8.85 -32.28
C SER A 96 36.94 8.81 -31.78
N GLU A 97 35.97 8.85 -32.69
CA GLU A 97 34.53 8.96 -32.37
C GLU A 97 34.19 10.14 -31.44
N THR A 98 35.01 11.20 -31.46
CA THR A 98 34.82 12.38 -30.61
C THR A 98 34.28 13.58 -31.34
N VAL A 99 33.61 14.46 -30.60
CA VAL A 99 33.17 15.78 -31.07
C VAL A 99 33.90 16.87 -30.29
N GLY A 100 34.22 17.98 -30.98
CA GLY A 100 34.92 19.10 -30.37
C GLY A 100 34.52 20.42 -30.97
N ILE A 101 35.09 21.54 -30.51
CA ILE A 101 34.81 22.90 -30.97
C ILE A 101 36.13 23.71 -31.10
N GLU A 102 36.33 24.42 -32.23
CA GLU A 102 37.56 25.16 -32.49
C GLU A 102 37.48 26.64 -32.08
N ASN A 103 36.33 27.30 -32.27
CA ASN A 103 36.17 28.74 -32.10
C ASN A 103 35.45 29.18 -30.82
N ALA A 104 35.45 28.39 -29.78
CA ALA A 104 34.69 28.66 -28.55
C ALA A 104 35.31 29.71 -27.62
N GLY A 105 36.18 30.59 -28.10
CA GLY A 105 36.85 31.60 -27.27
C GLY A 105 37.86 31.05 -26.25
N THR A 106 38.55 31.91 -25.52
CA THR A 106 39.49 31.51 -24.48
C THR A 106 38.79 30.96 -23.24
N LEU A 107 39.18 29.75 -22.82
CA LEU A 107 38.75 29.19 -21.53
C LEU A 107 39.19 30.12 -20.38
N ARG A 108 38.31 30.42 -19.47
CA ARG A 108 38.69 30.97 -18.17
C ARG A 108 39.63 30.00 -17.47
N SER A 109 40.60 30.55 -16.75
CA SER A 109 41.63 29.76 -16.09
C SER A 109 41.04 28.79 -15.06
N SER A 110 41.75 27.69 -14.78
CA SER A 110 41.35 26.74 -13.72
C SER A 110 41.23 27.40 -12.33
N GLU A 111 41.86 28.57 -12.12
CA GLU A 111 41.72 29.40 -10.91
C GLU A 111 40.34 30.04 -10.81
N ASP A 112 39.77 30.53 -11.93
CA ASP A 112 38.42 31.12 -11.95
C ASP A 112 37.35 30.07 -11.66
N ILE A 113 37.50 28.86 -12.20
CA ILE A 113 36.61 27.72 -11.89
C ILE A 113 36.67 27.37 -10.39
N GLY A 114 37.91 27.33 -9.83
CA GLY A 114 38.11 27.07 -8.40
C GLY A 114 37.55 28.17 -7.48
N GLN A 115 37.53 29.43 -7.92
CA GLN A 115 36.93 30.52 -7.17
C GLN A 115 35.40 30.46 -7.21
N ARG A 116 34.79 30.09 -8.35
CA ARG A 116 33.34 29.93 -8.51
C ARG A 116 32.81 28.77 -7.69
N THR A 117 33.48 27.63 -7.74
CA THR A 117 33.15 26.47 -6.89
C THR A 117 33.21 26.84 -5.41
N ARG A 118 34.24 27.61 -4.98
CA ARG A 118 34.32 28.10 -3.61
C ARG A 118 33.17 29.07 -3.26
N LYS A 119 32.80 30.00 -4.14
CA LYS A 119 31.66 30.90 -3.96
C LYS A 119 30.33 30.16 -3.90
N ALA A 120 30.10 29.18 -4.79
CA ALA A 120 28.93 28.30 -4.77
C ALA A 120 28.83 27.53 -3.45
N ASN A 121 29.93 26.90 -3.00
CA ASN A 121 29.96 26.19 -1.73
C ASN A 121 29.70 27.12 -0.53
N GLN A 122 30.24 28.35 -0.56
CA GLN A 122 29.98 29.37 0.49
C GLN A 122 28.51 29.82 0.47
N TRP A 123 27.89 29.95 -0.70
CA TRP A 123 26.48 30.29 -0.84
C TRP A 123 25.59 29.18 -0.30
N TRP A 124 25.88 27.92 -0.65
CA TRP A 124 25.20 26.74 -0.13
C TRP A 124 25.32 26.65 1.39
N GLN A 125 26.50 26.88 1.93
CA GLN A 125 26.73 26.85 3.36
C GLN A 125 25.93 27.94 4.08
N LYS A 126 25.91 29.16 3.52
CA LYS A 126 25.10 30.27 4.06
C LYS A 126 23.60 29.97 4.01
N ARG A 127 23.11 29.37 2.92
CA ARG A 127 21.72 28.97 2.78
C ARG A 127 21.33 27.85 3.75
N HIS A 128 22.18 26.84 3.89
CA HIS A 128 22.03 25.79 4.88
C HIS A 128 21.99 26.35 6.30
N ASP A 129 22.91 27.23 6.67
CA ASP A 129 22.96 27.84 7.99
C ASP A 129 21.73 28.75 8.25
N ALA A 130 21.24 29.42 7.21
CA ALA A 130 20.01 30.21 7.30
C ALA A 130 18.78 29.31 7.52
N LEU A 131 18.68 28.20 6.81
CA LEU A 131 17.61 27.22 6.93
C LEU A 131 17.62 26.54 8.31
N VAL A 132 18.80 26.17 8.81
CA VAL A 132 18.97 25.62 10.16
C VAL A 132 18.55 26.64 11.23
N ARG A 133 18.93 27.92 11.06
CA ARG A 133 18.50 28.99 11.99
C ARG A 133 16.99 29.20 11.95
N GLN A 134 16.40 29.23 10.75
CA GLN A 134 14.95 29.36 10.58
C GLN A 134 14.24 28.18 11.24
N PHE A 135 14.71 26.96 11.03
CA PHE A 135 14.09 25.76 11.61
C PHE A 135 14.20 25.74 13.15
N ARG A 136 15.35 26.17 13.70
CA ARG A 136 15.54 26.31 15.16
C ARG A 136 14.69 27.44 15.77
N GLY A 137 14.31 28.43 14.99
CA GLY A 137 13.44 29.53 15.41
C GLY A 137 11.94 29.22 15.22
N LEU A 138 11.57 28.05 14.68
CA LEU A 138 10.18 27.64 14.62
C LEU A 138 9.67 27.36 16.03
N ASP A 139 8.67 28.14 16.44
CA ASP A 139 7.92 27.88 17.66
C ASP A 139 6.97 26.72 17.40
N VAL A 140 7.35 25.52 17.83
CA VAL A 140 6.49 24.33 17.78
C VAL A 140 5.95 24.07 19.18
N PRO A 141 4.64 23.85 19.32
CA PRO A 141 4.06 23.54 20.62
C PRO A 141 4.70 22.28 21.20
N ASP A 142 4.86 22.26 22.51
CA ASP A 142 5.40 21.11 23.22
C ASP A 142 4.50 19.89 22.97
N THR A 143 5.03 18.86 22.33
CA THR A 143 4.31 17.65 21.97
C THR A 143 4.37 16.65 23.13
N GLU A 144 3.74 16.98 24.25
CA GLU A 144 3.37 15.95 25.21
C GLU A 144 2.37 15.00 24.52
N MET A 145 2.62 13.69 24.61
CA MET A 145 1.66 12.70 24.12
C MET A 145 0.32 12.92 24.84
N PRO A 146 -0.76 13.21 24.12
CA PRO A 146 -2.03 13.52 24.76
C PRO A 146 -2.50 12.36 25.62
N ALA A 147 -3.11 12.63 26.76
CA ALA A 147 -3.81 11.61 27.54
C ALA A 147 -4.91 11.00 26.68
N LYS A 148 -5.08 9.66 26.76
CA LYS A 148 -6.12 8.93 26.04
C LYS A 148 -7.47 9.64 26.18
N LYS A 149 -8.06 10.03 25.05
CA LYS A 149 -9.28 10.86 25.01
C LYS A 149 -10.41 10.10 24.32
N GLY A 150 -11.48 9.92 25.04
CA GLY A 150 -12.71 9.39 24.48
C GLY A 150 -12.78 7.86 24.44
N ARG A 151 -14.01 7.40 24.31
CA ARG A 151 -14.32 5.97 24.22
C ARG A 151 -14.61 5.60 22.76
N GLU A 152 -13.98 4.53 22.30
CA GLU A 152 -14.17 3.96 20.98
C GLU A 152 -14.56 2.48 21.11
N ASP A 153 -15.13 1.89 20.07
CA ASP A 153 -15.14 0.45 19.90
C ASP A 153 -13.88 0.06 19.12
N TRP A 154 -13.32 -1.10 19.43
CA TRP A 154 -12.25 -1.71 18.66
C TRP A 154 -12.80 -2.74 17.70
N VAL A 155 -12.39 -2.72 16.45
CA VAL A 155 -12.81 -3.69 15.43
C VAL A 155 -11.60 -4.46 14.95
N ILE A 156 -11.69 -5.79 14.94
CA ILE A 156 -10.71 -6.72 14.37
C ILE A 156 -11.40 -7.46 13.25
N HIS A 157 -10.89 -7.39 12.02
CA HIS A 157 -11.41 -8.13 10.88
C HIS A 157 -10.42 -9.20 10.44
N LEU A 158 -10.83 -10.43 10.58
CA LEU A 158 -10.11 -11.65 10.24
C LEU A 158 -10.91 -12.42 9.20
N THR A 159 -10.29 -12.83 8.10
CA THR A 159 -10.94 -13.50 6.97
C THR A 159 -9.91 -14.35 6.22
N ASP A 160 -10.39 -15.26 5.40
CA ASP A 160 -9.56 -15.99 4.42
C ASP A 160 -8.36 -16.73 5.06
N ILE A 161 -8.58 -17.40 6.20
CA ILE A 161 -7.54 -18.20 6.87
C ILE A 161 -7.19 -19.43 6.04
N HIS A 162 -8.18 -20.02 5.37
CA HIS A 162 -8.00 -21.22 4.55
C HIS A 162 -7.28 -22.38 5.27
N ALA A 163 -7.76 -22.76 6.46
CA ALA A 163 -7.27 -23.97 7.11
C ALA A 163 -7.44 -25.17 6.15
N GLY A 164 -6.37 -25.90 5.96
CA GLY A 164 -6.27 -26.95 4.98
C GLY A 164 -5.42 -26.61 3.76
N ASP A 165 -5.22 -25.33 3.47
CA ASP A 165 -4.35 -24.94 2.35
C ASP A 165 -2.87 -25.12 2.69
N PHE A 166 -2.11 -25.45 1.65
CA PHE A 166 -0.69 -25.71 1.69
C PHE A 166 0.01 -24.91 0.57
N VAL A 167 0.87 -24.00 0.94
CA VAL A 167 1.55 -23.14 -0.02
C VAL A 167 3.06 -23.31 0.08
N ARG A 168 3.70 -23.53 -1.06
CA ARG A 168 5.15 -23.50 -1.22
C ARG A 168 5.57 -22.23 -1.95
N ASP A 169 6.73 -21.72 -1.59
CA ASP A 169 7.37 -20.66 -2.34
C ASP A 169 8.06 -21.19 -3.62
N GLN A 170 8.67 -20.27 -4.38
CA GLN A 170 9.40 -20.60 -5.61
C GLN A 170 10.62 -21.51 -5.37
N THR A 171 11.10 -21.64 -4.13
CA THR A 171 12.20 -22.55 -3.76
C THR A 171 11.70 -23.95 -3.37
N GLY A 172 10.38 -24.12 -3.23
CA GLY A 172 9.72 -25.32 -2.75
C GLY A 172 9.62 -25.41 -1.22
N GLU A 173 10.01 -24.35 -0.51
CA GLU A 173 9.85 -24.27 0.94
C GLU A 173 8.37 -24.00 1.31
N VAL A 174 7.90 -24.64 2.39
CA VAL A 174 6.54 -24.45 2.88
C VAL A 174 6.42 -23.13 3.61
N VAL A 175 5.63 -22.21 3.05
CA VAL A 175 5.39 -20.89 3.60
C VAL A 175 4.03 -20.74 4.27
N TYR A 176 3.12 -21.71 4.05
CA TYR A 176 1.84 -21.81 4.72
C TYR A 176 1.34 -23.24 4.80
N SER A 177 0.79 -23.63 5.95
CA SER A 177 0.20 -24.95 6.20
C SER A 177 -0.80 -24.90 7.35
N THR A 178 -1.64 -25.94 7.46
CA THR A 178 -2.61 -26.08 8.54
C THR A 178 -1.96 -26.04 9.94
N ASP A 179 -0.76 -26.57 10.08
CA ASP A 179 -0.03 -26.60 11.36
C ASP A 179 0.42 -25.21 11.84
N GLN A 180 0.55 -24.24 10.95
CA GLN A 180 0.94 -22.86 11.32
C GLN A 180 -0.25 -22.03 11.82
N ILE A 181 -1.49 -22.42 11.55
CA ILE A 181 -2.70 -21.63 11.87
C ILE A 181 -2.81 -21.24 13.36
N PRO A 182 -2.52 -22.13 14.32
CA PRO A 182 -2.54 -21.73 15.73
C PRO A 182 -1.62 -20.56 16.04
N ALA A 183 -0.40 -20.57 15.50
CA ALA A 183 0.57 -19.49 15.69
C ALA A 183 0.14 -18.20 14.98
N VAL A 184 -0.39 -18.30 13.75
CA VAL A 184 -0.95 -17.17 12.99
C VAL A 184 -2.07 -16.48 13.77
N LEU A 185 -3.03 -17.23 14.31
CA LEU A 185 -4.14 -16.67 15.07
C LEU A 185 -3.70 -16.04 16.39
N ASP A 186 -2.73 -16.65 17.07
CA ASP A 186 -2.13 -16.10 18.29
C ASP A 186 -1.41 -14.77 17.97
N TYR A 187 -0.60 -14.75 16.91
CA TYR A 187 0.08 -13.54 16.46
C TYR A 187 -0.89 -12.39 16.11
N ILE A 188 -1.92 -12.67 15.31
CA ILE A 188 -2.95 -11.67 14.94
C ILE A 188 -3.63 -11.12 16.21
N THR A 189 -3.94 -12.00 17.16
CA THR A 189 -4.60 -11.61 18.41
C THR A 189 -3.70 -10.73 19.28
N ASP A 190 -2.42 -11.09 19.39
CA ASP A 190 -1.42 -10.31 20.13
C ASP A 190 -1.21 -8.92 19.53
N LYS A 191 -1.03 -8.87 18.21
CA LYS A 191 -0.86 -7.60 17.50
C LYS A 191 -2.10 -6.71 17.63
N ALA A 192 -3.31 -7.26 17.45
CA ALA A 192 -4.54 -6.49 17.57
C ALA A 192 -4.74 -5.90 18.98
N ILE A 193 -4.44 -6.67 20.04
CA ILE A 193 -4.48 -6.19 21.44
C ILE A 193 -3.38 -5.15 21.66
N GLY A 194 -2.17 -5.39 21.14
CA GLY A 194 -1.05 -4.46 21.26
C GLY A 194 -1.35 -3.12 20.59
N LEU A 195 -1.91 -3.13 19.38
CA LEU A 195 -2.31 -1.92 18.67
C LEU A 195 -3.41 -1.15 19.41
N ALA A 196 -4.41 -1.84 19.98
CA ALA A 196 -5.42 -1.20 20.81
C ALA A 196 -4.82 -0.49 22.04
N LYS A 197 -3.77 -1.07 22.66
CA LYS A 197 -3.08 -0.44 23.78
C LYS A 197 -2.28 0.82 23.38
N HIS A 198 -1.78 0.84 22.16
CA HIS A 198 -1.00 1.97 21.64
C HIS A 198 -1.87 3.08 21.05
N HIS A 199 -3.08 2.77 20.62
CA HIS A 199 -4.00 3.78 20.12
C HIS A 199 -4.49 4.70 21.24
N ASP A 200 -4.76 5.97 20.87
CA ASP A 200 -5.10 7.03 21.83
C ASP A 200 -6.58 7.04 22.25
N ALA A 201 -7.13 5.88 22.58
CA ALA A 201 -8.51 5.76 23.03
C ALA A 201 -8.68 4.63 24.07
N GLU A 202 -9.76 4.73 24.86
CA GLU A 202 -10.22 3.66 25.73
C GLU A 202 -11.26 2.82 24.98
N TYR A 203 -11.12 1.53 25.07
CA TYR A 203 -11.99 0.55 24.42
C TYR A 203 -12.71 -0.31 25.47
N ASP A 204 -14.02 -0.17 25.54
CA ASP A 204 -14.88 -1.06 26.33
C ASP A 204 -15.36 -2.26 25.49
N THR A 205 -15.58 -2.03 24.20
CA THR A 205 -16.17 -3.01 23.29
C THR A 205 -15.21 -3.36 22.16
N CYS A 206 -15.02 -4.67 21.96
CA CYS A 206 -14.35 -5.22 20.77
C CYS A 206 -15.35 -5.93 19.90
N HIS A 207 -15.28 -5.69 18.58
CA HIS A 207 -15.97 -6.43 17.54
C HIS A 207 -14.96 -7.30 16.79
N LEU A 208 -15.04 -8.62 16.96
CA LEU A 208 -14.26 -9.58 16.19
C LEU A 208 -15.12 -10.03 15.00
N LEU A 209 -14.66 -9.70 13.80
CA LEU A 209 -15.35 -10.02 12.55
C LEU A 209 -14.67 -11.23 11.92
N TRP A 210 -15.40 -12.32 11.72
CA TRP A 210 -14.97 -13.48 10.92
C TRP A 210 -15.60 -13.35 9.54
N GLY A 211 -14.75 -12.98 8.55
CA GLY A 211 -15.18 -12.59 7.21
C GLY A 211 -15.50 -13.75 6.26
N GLY A 212 -15.28 -15.00 6.67
CA GLY A 212 -15.47 -16.20 5.85
C GLY A 212 -14.16 -16.82 5.39
N ASP A 213 -14.26 -17.98 4.75
CA ASP A 213 -13.15 -18.81 4.26
C ASP A 213 -12.10 -19.09 5.36
N LEU A 214 -12.58 -19.45 6.58
CA LEU A 214 -11.72 -19.94 7.63
C LEU A 214 -11.22 -21.36 7.30
N VAL A 215 -12.04 -22.16 6.61
CA VAL A 215 -11.66 -23.46 6.06
C VAL A 215 -11.52 -23.37 4.55
N THR A 216 -10.59 -24.13 3.97
CA THR A 216 -10.45 -24.22 2.52
C THR A 216 -11.43 -25.22 1.91
N SER A 217 -11.98 -26.15 2.72
CA SER A 217 -12.81 -27.28 2.29
C SER A 217 -12.12 -28.20 1.28
N GLU A 218 -12.91 -28.95 0.53
CA GLU A 218 -12.44 -29.92 -0.47
C GLU A 218 -13.30 -29.83 -1.74
N GLY A 219 -12.68 -30.01 -2.91
CA GLY A 219 -13.38 -30.05 -4.19
C GLY A 219 -13.95 -28.70 -4.63
N ILE A 220 -13.31 -27.60 -4.26
CA ILE A 220 -13.73 -26.25 -4.60
C ILE A 220 -13.30 -25.87 -6.02
N TYR A 221 -12.12 -26.32 -6.45
CA TYR A 221 -11.59 -26.15 -7.79
C TYR A 221 -10.84 -27.42 -8.23
N GLU A 222 -10.61 -27.56 -9.52
CA GLU A 222 -9.90 -28.70 -10.11
C GLU A 222 -8.42 -28.65 -9.67
N GLY A 223 -7.90 -29.77 -9.17
CA GLY A 223 -6.52 -29.89 -8.69
C GLY A 223 -6.33 -29.48 -7.21
N GLN A 224 -7.34 -29.01 -6.52
CA GLN A 224 -7.22 -28.55 -5.12
C GLN A 224 -6.60 -29.60 -4.17
N HIS A 225 -6.76 -30.88 -4.46
CA HIS A 225 -6.20 -31.95 -3.64
C HIS A 225 -4.66 -31.96 -3.58
N GLU A 226 -4.00 -31.28 -4.51
CA GLU A 226 -2.54 -31.08 -4.51
C GLU A 226 -2.13 -29.87 -3.63
N ASP A 227 -3.08 -28.96 -3.37
CA ASP A 227 -2.88 -27.71 -2.65
C ASP A 227 -3.37 -27.77 -1.20
N ILE A 228 -3.79 -28.93 -0.69
CA ILE A 228 -4.27 -29.11 0.68
C ILE A 228 -3.41 -30.11 1.46
N ASP A 229 -3.18 -29.83 2.73
CA ASP A 229 -2.46 -30.69 3.68
C ASP A 229 -3.36 -31.37 4.72
N ALA A 230 -4.64 -30.99 4.73
CA ALA A 230 -5.62 -31.52 5.69
C ALA A 230 -7.01 -31.63 5.07
N TYR A 231 -7.73 -32.70 5.38
CA TYR A 231 -9.14 -32.87 5.02
C TYR A 231 -10.05 -32.02 5.92
N LEU A 232 -11.29 -31.85 5.51
CA LEU A 232 -12.22 -30.90 6.12
C LEU A 232 -12.44 -31.10 7.63
N ASP A 233 -12.52 -32.36 8.08
CA ASP A 233 -12.65 -32.68 9.51
C ASP A 233 -11.45 -32.17 10.31
N LYS A 234 -10.25 -32.35 9.78
CA LYS A 234 -9.00 -31.87 10.38
C LYS A 234 -8.89 -30.33 10.33
N GLN A 235 -9.33 -29.72 9.23
CA GLN A 235 -9.40 -28.26 9.10
C GLN A 235 -10.23 -27.65 10.24
N VAL A 236 -11.43 -28.19 10.47
CA VAL A 236 -12.34 -27.76 11.53
C VAL A 236 -11.75 -28.04 12.92
N GLU A 237 -11.16 -29.21 13.12
CA GLU A 237 -10.53 -29.59 14.39
C GLU A 237 -9.40 -28.61 14.76
N THR A 238 -8.51 -28.32 13.80
CA THR A 238 -7.35 -27.45 14.02
C THR A 238 -7.77 -26.01 14.37
N LEU A 239 -8.86 -25.52 13.83
CA LEU A 239 -9.34 -24.16 14.11
C LEU A 239 -9.99 -23.99 15.49
N ARG A 240 -10.55 -25.03 16.10
CA ARG A 240 -11.33 -24.93 17.32
C ARG A 240 -10.55 -24.30 18.48
N GLU A 241 -9.44 -24.88 18.84
CA GLU A 241 -8.67 -24.43 20.00
C GLU A 241 -8.11 -23.01 19.82
N PRO A 242 -7.48 -22.64 18.68
CA PRO A 242 -7.03 -21.29 18.44
C PRO A 242 -8.16 -20.24 18.50
N LEU A 243 -9.34 -20.56 17.94
CA LEU A 243 -10.50 -19.66 18.03
C LEU A 243 -10.98 -19.50 19.49
N TYR A 244 -10.99 -20.56 20.30
CA TYR A 244 -11.33 -20.46 21.73
C TYR A 244 -10.29 -19.63 22.48
N ARG A 245 -9.00 -19.81 22.20
CA ARG A 245 -7.93 -18.97 22.79
C ARG A 245 -8.13 -17.50 22.41
N GLN A 246 -8.37 -17.22 21.14
CA GLN A 246 -8.63 -15.86 20.66
C GLN A 246 -9.83 -15.23 21.40
N ILE A 247 -10.95 -15.94 21.48
CA ILE A 247 -12.15 -15.48 22.19
C ILE A 247 -11.83 -15.21 23.66
N LYS A 248 -11.17 -16.14 24.36
CA LYS A 248 -10.83 -15.99 25.77
C LYS A 248 -9.93 -14.76 26.00
N ARG A 249 -8.91 -14.58 25.16
CA ARG A 249 -7.96 -13.46 25.28
C ARG A 249 -8.66 -12.12 25.05
N LEU A 250 -9.48 -12.03 24.00
CA LEU A 250 -10.23 -10.80 23.70
C LEU A 250 -11.30 -10.52 24.74
N ALA A 251 -12.02 -11.54 25.23
CA ALA A 251 -13.00 -11.39 26.31
C ALA A 251 -12.37 -10.98 27.65
N THR A 252 -11.08 -11.27 27.86
CA THR A 252 -10.32 -10.80 29.02
C THR A 252 -9.82 -9.37 28.84
N ALA A 253 -9.51 -8.98 27.60
CA ALA A 253 -8.95 -7.66 27.30
C ALA A 253 -10.03 -6.55 27.20
N PHE A 254 -11.28 -6.90 26.88
CA PHE A 254 -12.38 -5.96 26.65
C PHE A 254 -13.60 -6.33 27.51
N ASP A 255 -14.35 -5.32 27.97
CA ASP A 255 -15.56 -5.51 28.80
C ASP A 255 -16.69 -6.19 28.00
N THR A 256 -16.73 -6.01 26.69
CA THR A 256 -17.67 -6.66 25.78
C THR A 256 -16.98 -7.14 24.53
N LEU A 257 -17.20 -8.41 24.16
CA LEU A 257 -16.76 -9.00 22.91
C LEU A 257 -17.96 -9.38 22.05
N ASN A 258 -18.10 -8.72 20.91
CA ASN A 258 -19.10 -9.06 19.88
C ASN A 258 -18.41 -9.81 18.74
N ILE A 259 -18.79 -11.06 18.53
CA ILE A 259 -18.30 -11.87 17.41
C ILE A 259 -19.35 -11.80 16.30
N VAL A 260 -18.96 -11.26 15.16
CA VAL A 260 -19.80 -11.14 13.97
C VAL A 260 -19.22 -12.02 12.88
N ALA A 261 -20.00 -12.98 12.39
CA ALA A 261 -19.49 -13.96 11.45
C ALA A 261 -20.32 -14.03 10.17
N LYS A 262 -19.63 -14.18 9.05
CA LYS A 262 -20.20 -14.43 7.72
C LYS A 262 -19.36 -15.51 7.03
N SER A 263 -20.03 -16.55 6.54
CA SER A 263 -19.38 -17.64 5.80
C SER A 263 -18.90 -17.17 4.42
N GLY A 264 -17.78 -17.72 3.97
CA GLY A 264 -17.24 -17.52 2.64
C GLY A 264 -17.72 -18.55 1.61
N ASN A 265 -17.06 -18.58 0.45
CA ASN A 265 -17.43 -19.46 -0.65
C ASN A 265 -16.69 -20.82 -0.61
N HIS A 266 -15.54 -20.91 0.06
CA HIS A 266 -14.83 -22.18 0.21
C HIS A 266 -15.57 -23.14 1.13
N GLY A 267 -16.24 -22.63 2.16
CA GLY A 267 -17.07 -23.47 3.01
C GLY A 267 -18.31 -24.05 2.34
N GLU A 268 -18.73 -23.57 1.15
CA GLU A 268 -19.98 -23.99 0.49
C GLU A 268 -19.91 -25.42 -0.05
N GLN A 269 -20.87 -26.25 0.32
CA GLN A 269 -21.06 -27.57 -0.28
C GLN A 269 -21.62 -27.43 -1.70
N ARG A 270 -20.81 -27.67 -2.72
CA ARG A 270 -21.15 -27.46 -4.15
C ARG A 270 -21.95 -28.59 -4.77
N ALA A 271 -22.26 -29.67 -4.04
CA ALA A 271 -23.06 -30.76 -4.54
C ALA A 271 -24.49 -30.30 -4.86
N SER A 272 -25.06 -30.83 -5.96
CA SER A 272 -26.43 -30.50 -6.37
C SER A 272 -27.43 -30.79 -5.25
N GLY A 273 -28.39 -29.88 -5.07
CA GLY A 273 -29.45 -30.01 -4.05
C GLY A 273 -29.04 -29.64 -2.62
N LYS A 274 -27.83 -29.20 -2.37
CA LYS A 274 -27.42 -28.69 -1.05
C LYS A 274 -27.91 -27.27 -0.82
N SER A 275 -28.29 -26.99 0.42
CA SER A 275 -28.69 -25.63 0.83
C SER A 275 -27.46 -24.74 1.06
N LYS A 276 -27.62 -23.41 0.95
CA LYS A 276 -26.56 -22.44 1.33
C LYS A 276 -26.15 -22.52 2.80
N GLN A 277 -26.94 -23.22 3.63
CA GLN A 277 -26.61 -23.48 5.04
C GLN A 277 -25.67 -24.67 5.22
N ALA A 278 -25.53 -25.50 4.19
CA ALA A 278 -24.50 -26.53 4.14
C ALA A 278 -23.13 -25.89 3.80
N ASN A 279 -22.61 -25.12 4.73
CA ASN A 279 -21.37 -24.37 4.63
C ASN A 279 -20.51 -24.68 5.86
N SER A 280 -19.27 -25.07 5.63
CA SER A 280 -18.37 -25.55 6.69
C SER A 280 -17.97 -24.45 7.67
N ASP A 281 -17.77 -23.19 7.20
CA ASP A 281 -17.57 -22.05 8.10
C ASP A 281 -18.75 -21.88 9.03
N LEU A 282 -19.98 -21.96 8.47
CA LEU A 282 -21.19 -21.76 9.25
C LEU A 282 -21.38 -22.86 10.31
N ILE A 283 -20.99 -24.09 10.00
CA ILE A 283 -20.99 -25.22 10.96
C ILE A 283 -20.00 -24.93 12.07
N LEU A 284 -18.77 -24.55 11.74
CA LEU A 284 -17.73 -24.16 12.69
C LEU A 284 -18.19 -23.02 13.61
N TYR A 285 -18.74 -21.94 13.05
CA TYR A 285 -19.22 -20.80 13.84
C TYR A 285 -20.34 -21.17 14.82
N LYS A 286 -21.25 -22.05 14.39
CA LYS A 286 -22.33 -22.54 15.26
C LYS A 286 -21.81 -23.45 16.37
N ASP A 287 -20.84 -24.28 16.08
CA ASP A 287 -20.16 -25.15 17.05
C ASP A 287 -19.43 -24.30 18.11
N VAL A 288 -18.63 -23.33 17.70
CA VAL A 288 -17.94 -22.41 18.60
C VAL A 288 -18.94 -21.62 19.46
N ARG A 289 -20.01 -21.09 18.86
CA ARG A 289 -21.07 -20.39 19.59
C ARG A 289 -21.74 -21.29 20.60
N HIS A 290 -22.03 -22.55 20.25
CA HIS A 290 -22.64 -23.51 21.15
C HIS A 290 -21.74 -23.81 22.35
N THR A 291 -20.46 -24.03 22.11
CA THR A 291 -19.48 -24.24 23.18
C THR A 291 -19.40 -23.05 24.12
N VAL A 292 -19.33 -21.82 23.58
CA VAL A 292 -19.32 -20.60 24.42
C VAL A 292 -20.61 -20.48 25.24
N ALA A 293 -21.79 -20.75 24.63
CA ALA A 293 -23.06 -20.73 25.34
C ALA A 293 -23.12 -21.75 26.48
N THR A 294 -22.57 -22.95 26.27
CA THR A 294 -22.44 -23.97 27.33
C THR A 294 -21.55 -23.48 28.45
N LEU A 295 -20.39 -22.89 28.14
CA LEU A 295 -19.49 -22.33 29.15
C LEU A 295 -20.13 -21.19 29.95
N GLN A 296 -20.97 -20.36 29.29
CA GLN A 296 -21.74 -19.32 29.97
C GLN A 296 -22.75 -19.90 30.95
N GLN A 297 -23.51 -20.91 30.52
CA GLN A 297 -24.58 -21.51 31.30
C GLN A 297 -24.08 -22.40 32.45
N GLU A 298 -23.09 -23.25 32.17
CA GLU A 298 -22.66 -24.28 33.14
C GLU A 298 -21.50 -23.81 34.02
N ALA A 299 -20.70 -22.83 33.58
CA ALA A 299 -19.48 -22.41 34.28
C ALA A 299 -19.42 -20.92 34.63
N GLY A 300 -20.39 -20.10 34.17
CA GLY A 300 -20.33 -18.65 34.38
C GLY A 300 -19.13 -17.98 33.69
N MET A 301 -18.62 -18.58 32.62
CA MET A 301 -17.46 -18.09 31.87
C MET A 301 -17.90 -17.36 30.62
N LEU A 302 -17.10 -16.37 30.16
CA LEU A 302 -17.32 -15.66 28.87
C LEU A 302 -18.70 -14.96 28.80
N GLU A 303 -19.25 -14.50 29.91
CA GLU A 303 -20.57 -13.84 30.00
C GLU A 303 -20.64 -12.54 29.17
N ASN A 304 -19.49 -11.94 28.88
CA ASN A 304 -19.34 -10.73 28.06
C ASN A 304 -19.27 -11.00 26.56
N VAL A 305 -19.34 -12.27 26.10
CA VAL A 305 -19.25 -12.64 24.68
C VAL A 305 -20.64 -12.75 24.06
N ARG A 306 -20.81 -12.19 22.87
CA ARG A 306 -22.05 -12.21 22.08
C ARG A 306 -21.77 -12.61 20.62
N PHE A 307 -22.67 -13.39 20.02
CA PHE A 307 -22.54 -13.83 18.62
C PHE A 307 -23.64 -13.27 17.73
N ARG A 308 -23.25 -12.88 16.52
CA ARG A 308 -24.12 -12.48 15.41
C ARG A 308 -23.68 -13.17 14.13
N ILE A 309 -24.26 -14.32 13.82
CA ILE A 309 -23.91 -15.13 12.66
C ILE A 309 -24.86 -14.82 11.49
N GLY A 310 -24.33 -14.55 10.31
CA GLY A 310 -25.07 -14.35 9.07
C GLY A 310 -25.34 -15.67 8.36
N GLU A 311 -26.56 -16.22 8.50
CA GLU A 311 -26.88 -17.57 8.04
C GLU A 311 -27.46 -17.63 6.62
N ALA A 312 -28.40 -16.76 6.27
CA ALA A 312 -29.21 -16.88 5.06
C ALA A 312 -28.89 -15.85 3.96
N LYS A 313 -28.13 -14.83 4.26
CA LYS A 313 -27.85 -13.71 3.33
C LYS A 313 -26.37 -13.59 3.05
N ASN A 314 -26.01 -12.95 1.95
CA ASN A 314 -24.62 -12.71 1.55
C ASN A 314 -23.93 -11.63 2.40
N TYR A 315 -24.56 -11.18 3.48
CA TYR A 315 -24.05 -10.15 4.39
C TYR A 315 -24.59 -10.33 5.81
N ARG A 316 -23.95 -9.68 6.76
CA ARG A 316 -24.44 -9.49 8.12
C ARG A 316 -24.30 -8.03 8.54
N SER A 317 -25.41 -7.37 8.83
CA SER A 317 -25.40 -6.06 9.48
C SER A 317 -25.32 -6.22 10.99
N PHE A 318 -24.62 -5.31 11.65
CA PHE A 318 -24.43 -5.34 13.09
C PHE A 318 -24.27 -3.92 13.66
N PRO A 319 -24.66 -3.70 14.94
CA PRO A 319 -24.49 -2.41 15.57
C PRO A 319 -23.03 -2.18 15.98
N LEU A 320 -22.58 -0.94 15.81
CA LEU A 320 -21.35 -0.36 16.31
C LEU A 320 -21.69 0.79 17.25
N ARG A 321 -20.82 1.12 18.21
CA ARG A 321 -21.03 2.22 19.15
C ARG A 321 -22.38 2.19 19.86
N GLY A 322 -22.77 1.02 20.35
CA GLY A 322 -24.09 0.86 21.00
C GLY A 322 -25.29 1.03 20.09
N GLY A 323 -25.13 0.91 18.79
CA GLY A 323 -26.20 1.05 17.78
C GLY A 323 -26.30 2.44 17.14
N LYS A 324 -25.42 3.37 17.48
CA LYS A 324 -25.35 4.69 16.81
C LYS A 324 -24.85 4.57 15.37
N LEU A 325 -24.01 3.59 15.12
CA LEU A 325 -23.48 3.26 13.79
C LEU A 325 -23.78 1.81 13.44
N LYS A 326 -23.74 1.51 12.16
CA LYS A 326 -24.04 0.20 11.59
C LYS A 326 -22.87 -0.32 10.75
N GLY A 327 -22.35 -1.48 11.11
CA GLY A 327 -21.40 -2.24 10.32
C GLY A 327 -22.10 -3.16 9.32
N HIS A 328 -21.48 -3.42 8.17
CA HIS A 328 -21.93 -4.33 7.13
C HIS A 328 -20.80 -5.28 6.74
N LEU A 329 -20.89 -6.52 7.22
CA LEU A 329 -19.91 -7.57 6.93
C LEU A 329 -20.40 -8.45 5.77
N ARG A 330 -19.56 -8.69 4.79
CA ARG A 330 -19.71 -9.66 3.71
C ARG A 330 -18.38 -10.37 3.43
N HIS A 331 -18.43 -11.59 2.88
CA HIS A 331 -17.18 -12.22 2.45
C HIS A 331 -16.60 -11.51 1.23
N GLY A 332 -17.33 -11.39 0.14
CA GLY A 332 -16.85 -10.62 -1.04
C GLY A 332 -17.12 -11.27 -2.39
N GLN A 333 -17.33 -12.60 -2.45
CA GLN A 333 -17.47 -13.37 -3.71
C GLN A 333 -18.56 -12.86 -4.68
N HIS A 334 -19.49 -12.05 -4.21
CA HIS A 334 -20.58 -11.46 -5.02
C HIS A 334 -20.45 -9.94 -5.18
N ARG A 335 -19.34 -9.35 -4.77
CA ARG A 335 -19.15 -7.90 -4.83
C ARG A 335 -17.65 -7.56 -4.93
N ARG A 336 -17.25 -6.95 -6.01
CA ARG A 336 -15.86 -6.50 -6.17
C ARG A 336 -15.56 -5.30 -5.25
N PRO A 337 -14.34 -5.20 -4.70
CA PRO A 337 -13.98 -4.10 -3.82
C PRO A 337 -13.85 -2.77 -4.58
N GLN A 338 -13.45 -2.79 -5.84
CA GLN A 338 -13.20 -1.59 -6.62
C GLN A 338 -14.44 -0.69 -6.73
N ALA A 339 -14.24 0.62 -6.66
CA ALA A 339 -15.27 1.64 -6.85
C ALA A 339 -14.85 2.73 -7.85
N GLU A 340 -13.83 2.49 -8.66
CA GLU A 340 -13.23 3.45 -9.59
C GLU A 340 -14.13 3.76 -10.79
N THR A 341 -14.91 2.79 -11.25
CA THR A 341 -15.84 3.00 -12.37
C THR A 341 -17.24 3.38 -11.91
N SER A 342 -17.97 4.13 -12.73
CA SER A 342 -19.36 4.49 -12.44
C SER A 342 -20.27 3.28 -12.18
N ALA A 343 -20.02 2.14 -12.84
CA ALA A 343 -20.77 0.91 -12.60
C ALA A 343 -20.49 0.35 -11.20
N ARG A 344 -19.23 0.31 -10.76
CA ARG A 344 -18.85 -0.18 -9.44
C ARG A 344 -19.33 0.75 -8.32
N LYS A 345 -19.25 2.07 -8.52
CA LYS A 345 -19.85 3.05 -7.60
C LYS A 345 -21.34 2.81 -7.42
N LYS A 346 -22.09 2.59 -8.52
CA LYS A 346 -23.52 2.29 -8.48
C LYS A 346 -23.84 1.02 -7.69
N GLU A 347 -23.01 -0.01 -7.79
CA GLU A 347 -23.18 -1.25 -7.02
C GLU A 347 -23.06 -0.99 -5.51
N TRP A 348 -22.05 -0.23 -5.08
CA TRP A 348 -21.85 0.13 -3.68
C TRP A 348 -22.93 1.10 -3.18
N LEU A 349 -23.33 2.09 -3.97
CA LEU A 349 -24.47 2.98 -3.67
C LEU A 349 -25.77 2.18 -3.49
N SER A 350 -26.05 1.21 -4.36
CA SER A 350 -27.20 0.32 -4.22
C SER A 350 -27.13 -0.50 -2.92
N THR A 351 -25.93 -0.98 -2.57
CA THR A 351 -25.72 -1.70 -1.31
C THR A 351 -25.98 -0.80 -0.10
N LEU A 352 -25.49 0.43 -0.14
CA LEU A 352 -25.71 1.44 0.91
C LEU A 352 -27.20 1.77 1.06
N GLN A 353 -27.89 2.01 -0.04
CA GLN A 353 -29.33 2.31 -0.03
C GLN A 353 -30.18 1.16 0.54
N GLN A 354 -29.78 -0.10 0.27
CA GLN A 354 -30.49 -1.27 0.76
C GLN A 354 -30.22 -1.60 2.23
N HIS A 355 -29.02 -1.30 2.72
CA HIS A 355 -28.53 -1.81 4.02
C HIS A 355 -28.16 -0.72 5.00
N ASP A 356 -28.02 0.54 4.54
CA ASP A 356 -27.79 1.71 5.38
C ASP A 356 -26.65 1.47 6.38
N PHE A 357 -25.41 1.33 5.88
CA PHE A 357 -24.24 1.09 6.71
C PHE A 357 -23.33 2.33 6.83
N ASP A 358 -22.62 2.43 7.94
CA ASP A 358 -21.60 3.47 8.19
C ASP A 358 -20.17 2.97 7.90
N VAL A 359 -19.94 1.65 7.97
CA VAL A 359 -18.68 0.99 7.59
C VAL A 359 -18.99 -0.38 7.00
N ALA A 360 -18.39 -0.72 5.87
CA ALA A 360 -18.47 -2.07 5.29
C ALA A 360 -17.13 -2.81 5.42
N TYR A 361 -17.21 -4.14 5.51
CA TYR A 361 -16.05 -5.03 5.63
C TYR A 361 -16.17 -6.16 4.64
N MET A 362 -15.06 -6.52 3.99
CA MET A 362 -15.00 -7.65 3.06
C MET A 362 -13.60 -8.28 3.00
N GLY A 363 -13.54 -9.57 2.65
CA GLY A 363 -12.37 -10.37 2.36
C GLY A 363 -12.36 -10.86 0.91
N HIS A 364 -12.08 -12.15 0.70
CA HIS A 364 -12.15 -12.90 -0.55
C HIS A 364 -11.03 -12.61 -1.56
N TYR A 365 -10.59 -11.38 -1.67
CA TYR A 365 -9.60 -10.97 -2.69
C TYR A 365 -8.16 -11.06 -2.20
N HIS A 366 -7.94 -11.44 -0.95
CA HIS A 366 -6.63 -11.58 -0.29
C HIS A 366 -5.75 -10.33 -0.41
N ILE A 367 -6.36 -9.16 -0.52
CA ILE A 367 -5.70 -7.84 -0.54
C ILE A 367 -6.22 -6.97 0.59
N SER A 368 -5.44 -5.98 1.02
CA SER A 368 -5.84 -5.09 2.11
C SER A 368 -5.86 -3.64 1.71
N GLY A 369 -6.81 -2.91 2.26
CA GLY A 369 -6.89 -1.47 2.10
C GLY A 369 -8.27 -0.89 2.33
N LEU A 370 -8.38 0.40 2.06
CA LEU A 370 -9.64 1.12 2.03
C LEU A 370 -10.00 1.40 0.57
N VAL A 371 -11.25 1.10 0.21
CA VAL A 371 -11.74 1.39 -1.15
C VAL A 371 -11.97 2.90 -1.30
N PRO A 372 -11.31 3.57 -2.26
CA PRO A 372 -11.55 4.98 -2.53
C PRO A 372 -12.89 5.19 -3.24
N TRP A 373 -13.85 5.83 -2.59
CA TRP A 373 -15.15 6.21 -3.12
C TRP A 373 -15.82 7.29 -2.27
N ASP A 374 -16.98 7.81 -2.74
CA ASP A 374 -17.66 8.98 -2.15
C ASP A 374 -18.68 8.59 -1.04
N GLY A 375 -18.56 7.42 -0.45
CA GLY A 375 -19.47 6.90 0.57
C GLY A 375 -18.76 6.47 1.85
N PRO A 376 -19.46 5.79 2.75
CA PRO A 376 -18.88 5.25 3.97
C PRO A 376 -17.66 4.34 3.68
N PRO A 377 -16.67 4.27 4.59
CA PRO A 377 -15.50 3.44 4.41
C PRO A 377 -15.84 1.98 4.09
N ILE A 378 -15.13 1.40 3.13
CA ILE A 378 -15.15 -0.02 2.82
C ILE A 378 -13.77 -0.58 3.12
N VAL A 379 -13.69 -1.39 4.16
CA VAL A 379 -12.47 -2.05 4.61
C VAL A 379 -12.36 -3.38 3.87
N VAL A 380 -11.30 -3.56 3.10
CA VAL A 380 -10.93 -4.85 2.52
C VAL A 380 -9.79 -5.41 3.35
N THR A 381 -9.91 -6.66 3.77
CA THR A 381 -8.90 -7.32 4.59
C THR A 381 -8.30 -8.48 3.82
N GLY A 382 -7.00 -8.59 3.85
CA GLY A 382 -6.23 -9.65 3.23
C GLY A 382 -6.36 -10.99 3.96
N SER A 383 -5.48 -11.89 3.61
CA SER A 383 -5.46 -13.27 4.09
C SER A 383 -4.16 -13.54 4.83
N PRO A 384 -4.15 -14.33 5.91
CA PRO A 384 -2.92 -14.89 6.46
C PRO A 384 -2.21 -15.83 5.48
N LYS A 385 -2.96 -16.42 4.55
CA LYS A 385 -2.44 -17.29 3.51
C LYS A 385 -1.80 -16.45 2.40
N PRO A 386 -0.53 -16.68 2.03
CA PRO A 386 0.07 -16.06 0.84
C PRO A 386 -0.58 -16.58 -0.45
N ALA A 387 -0.31 -15.92 -1.57
CA ALA A 387 -0.75 -16.39 -2.86
C ALA A 387 -0.14 -17.76 -3.17
N GLY A 388 -0.99 -18.74 -3.48
CA GLY A 388 -0.57 -20.01 -4.05
C GLY A 388 -0.65 -19.97 -5.58
N GLU A 389 -0.19 -21.01 -6.26
CA GLU A 389 -0.12 -21.07 -7.72
C GLU A 389 -1.45 -20.74 -8.42
N PHE A 390 -2.57 -21.25 -7.90
CA PHE A 390 -3.90 -20.94 -8.43
C PHE A 390 -4.22 -19.44 -8.35
N VAL A 391 -3.96 -18.83 -7.18
CA VAL A 391 -4.26 -17.42 -6.92
C VAL A 391 -3.37 -16.50 -7.75
N GLU A 392 -2.08 -16.82 -7.87
CA GLU A 392 -1.14 -16.11 -8.75
C GLU A 392 -1.57 -16.17 -10.22
N ARG A 393 -2.03 -17.33 -10.68
CA ARG A 393 -2.49 -17.54 -12.07
C ARG A 393 -3.70 -16.68 -12.42
N ILE A 394 -4.60 -16.44 -11.49
CA ILE A 394 -5.76 -15.55 -11.70
C ILE A 394 -5.46 -14.07 -11.40
N GLY A 395 -4.23 -13.77 -10.96
CA GLY A 395 -3.79 -12.40 -10.67
C GLY A 395 -4.41 -11.80 -9.40
N GLU A 396 -4.78 -12.63 -8.46
CA GLU A 396 -5.31 -12.26 -7.14
C GLU A 396 -4.29 -12.56 -6.03
N GLY A 397 -4.53 -12.03 -4.82
CA GLY A 397 -3.65 -12.21 -3.67
C GLY A 397 -2.35 -11.40 -3.74
N VAL A 398 -1.49 -11.62 -2.77
CA VAL A 398 -0.18 -10.97 -2.65
C VAL A 398 0.90 -11.98 -2.29
N PRO A 399 2.16 -11.78 -2.72
CA PRO A 399 3.29 -12.57 -2.27
C PRO A 399 3.45 -12.55 -0.75
N SER A 400 4.06 -13.60 -0.19
CA SER A 400 4.20 -13.76 1.27
C SER A 400 4.91 -12.59 1.95
N GLU A 401 5.91 -11.99 1.31
CA GLU A 401 6.65 -10.85 1.83
C GLU A 401 5.84 -9.54 1.94
N TYR A 402 4.66 -9.46 1.33
CA TYR A 402 3.78 -8.27 1.36
C TYR A 402 2.41 -8.54 1.95
N GLN A 403 2.20 -9.74 2.48
CA GLN A 403 0.89 -10.19 2.92
C GLN A 403 0.41 -9.42 4.16
N THR A 404 -0.87 -9.06 4.17
CA THR A 404 -1.56 -8.53 5.34
C THR A 404 -2.47 -9.59 5.92
N MET A 405 -2.19 -10.03 7.15
CA MET A 405 -2.90 -11.14 7.80
C MET A 405 -4.30 -10.80 8.27
N ALA A 406 -4.51 -9.58 8.74
CA ALA A 406 -5.78 -9.09 9.26
C ALA A 406 -5.78 -7.57 9.28
N SER A 407 -6.88 -6.97 9.68
CA SER A 407 -6.94 -5.53 9.93
C SER A 407 -7.66 -5.21 11.24
N CYS A 408 -7.30 -4.10 11.86
CA CYS A 408 -8.02 -3.57 13.01
C CYS A 408 -8.08 -2.04 12.98
N HIS A 409 -9.05 -1.48 13.67
CA HIS A 409 -9.24 -0.04 13.75
C HIS A 409 -10.11 0.36 14.94
N GLY A 410 -10.00 1.62 15.33
CA GLY A 410 -10.93 2.26 16.27
C GLY A 410 -12.17 2.80 15.55
N ILE A 411 -13.27 2.98 16.30
CA ILE A 411 -14.48 3.61 15.79
C ILE A 411 -15.15 4.46 16.87
N THR A 412 -15.34 5.74 16.58
CA THR A 412 -16.07 6.71 17.40
C THR A 412 -17.54 6.78 16.98
N ASP A 413 -18.32 7.62 17.65
CA ASP A 413 -19.69 7.96 17.24
C ASP A 413 -19.76 8.69 15.87
N LYS A 414 -18.62 9.13 15.34
CA LYS A 414 -18.49 9.85 14.05
C LYS A 414 -17.97 8.98 12.90
N GLY A 415 -17.55 7.75 13.19
CA GLY A 415 -16.98 6.83 12.20
C GLY A 415 -15.60 6.30 12.58
N MET A 416 -14.94 5.70 11.62
CA MET A 416 -13.63 5.06 11.76
C MET A 416 -12.54 6.09 12.07
N THR A 417 -11.65 5.77 13.02
CA THR A 417 -10.62 6.71 13.52
C THR A 417 -9.22 6.37 13.03
N ALA A 418 -8.91 5.09 12.83
CA ALA A 418 -7.62 4.63 12.39
C ALA A 418 -7.79 3.35 11.56
N PHE A 419 -6.78 2.96 10.83
CA PHE A 419 -6.72 1.69 10.13
C PHE A 419 -5.32 1.11 10.27
N TYR A 420 -5.23 -0.07 10.88
CA TYR A 420 -3.99 -0.79 11.12
C TYR A 420 -4.03 -2.13 10.38
N PRO A 421 -3.30 -2.30 9.29
CA PRO A 421 -3.03 -3.64 8.75
C PRO A 421 -2.13 -4.40 9.73
N ILE A 422 -2.44 -5.68 9.96
CA ILE A 422 -1.57 -6.60 10.68
C ILE A 422 -0.73 -7.32 9.63
N ASP A 423 0.55 -7.05 9.63
CA ASP A 423 1.50 -7.41 8.60
C ASP A 423 2.20 -8.73 8.96
N SER A 424 2.45 -9.58 7.96
CA SER A 424 3.15 -10.84 8.12
C SER A 424 4.66 -10.71 8.35
N ARG A 425 5.24 -9.54 8.08
CA ARG A 425 6.70 -9.35 8.22
C ARG A 425 7.23 -9.49 9.65
N ASP A 426 6.35 -9.35 10.63
CA ASP A 426 6.69 -9.55 12.05
C ASP A 426 6.34 -10.96 12.55
N PHE A 427 5.76 -11.83 11.69
CA PHE A 427 5.34 -13.21 12.02
C PHE A 427 6.45 -14.29 11.79
#